data_8493871afa71de435541d2ee2f898ab8
#
_entry.id   8493871afa71de435541d2ee2f898ab8
#
_cell.length_a   1.000
_cell.length_b   1.000
_cell.length_c   1.000
_cell.angle_alpha   90.00
_cell.angle_beta   90.00
_cell.angle_gamma   90.00
#
_symmetry.space_group_name_H-M   'P 1'
#
loop_
_entity.id
_entity.type
_entity.pdbx_description
1 polymer ?
#
loop_
_entity_poly.entity_id
_entity_poly.type
_entity_poly.pdbx_seq_one_letter_code
_entity_poly.pdbx_strand_id
1 'polypeptide(L)'
;MGKYHDRINWKKELQLLPGYIIICAWVALTAAILFWIVCASLSSTKEILTGRVMDFSNGLKWDNYVTAWNTQNVSLYFFNSLVYAIVSCVGVLLISAPGAYVLSRWKFVGGKAIRIGFVIAMSVPTIMIIMPLYSLAVQWGIKGRVLLVVLYIMLRVPYTTIYLLDFFSSLSRSYEEAAYIDGCSHSRT
;
A
#
# COMPACT_ATOMS: atom_id res chain seq x y z
N MET A 1 37.93 0.65 7.47
CA MET A 1 36.81 0.35 6.54
C MET A 1 37.13 -0.95 5.82
N GLY A 2 36.68 -2.09 6.38
CA GLY A 2 36.90 -3.43 5.82
C GLY A 2 35.93 -3.67 4.68
N LYS A 3 36.44 -3.88 3.47
CA LYS A 3 35.64 -4.38 2.33
C LYS A 3 35.18 -5.80 2.68
N TYR A 4 33.92 -5.94 3.04
CA TYR A 4 33.26 -7.24 3.06
C TYR A 4 33.17 -7.74 1.61
N HIS A 5 34.15 -8.55 1.19
CA HIS A 5 34.04 -9.38 0.00
C HIS A 5 33.17 -10.58 0.38
N ASP A 6 31.88 -10.46 0.18
CA ASP A 6 30.98 -11.62 0.20
C ASP A 6 31.42 -12.59 -0.90
N ARG A 7 32.22 -13.59 -0.53
CA ARG A 7 32.54 -14.71 -1.44
C ARG A 7 31.27 -15.50 -1.65
N ILE A 8 30.72 -15.42 -2.87
CA ILE A 8 29.55 -16.19 -3.29
C ILE A 8 29.81 -17.67 -2.99
N ASN A 9 29.00 -18.24 -2.12
CA ASN A 9 29.09 -19.67 -1.77
C ASN A 9 28.30 -20.48 -2.80
N TRP A 10 28.96 -20.88 -3.87
CA TRP A 10 28.36 -21.62 -5.00
C TRP A 10 27.56 -22.86 -4.59
N LYS A 11 27.94 -23.56 -3.50
CA LYS A 11 27.18 -24.71 -2.99
C LYS A 11 25.81 -24.29 -2.42
N LYS A 12 25.72 -23.14 -1.75
CA LYS A 12 24.45 -22.58 -1.29
C LYS A 12 23.59 -22.10 -2.46
N GLU A 13 24.20 -21.44 -3.42
CA GLU A 13 23.51 -20.96 -4.63
C GLU A 13 22.90 -22.12 -5.43
N LEU A 14 23.63 -23.25 -5.58
CA LEU A 14 23.11 -24.45 -6.23
C LEU A 14 21.91 -25.06 -5.49
N GLN A 15 21.89 -25.00 -4.16
CA GLN A 15 20.74 -25.47 -3.37
C GLN A 15 19.52 -24.56 -3.53
N LEU A 16 19.71 -23.27 -3.82
CA LEU A 16 18.65 -22.30 -4.06
C LEU A 16 18.18 -22.29 -5.52
N LEU A 17 18.86 -22.99 -6.42
CA LEU A 17 18.55 -23.04 -7.85
C LEU A 17 17.07 -23.39 -8.15
N PRO A 18 16.44 -24.39 -7.51
CA PRO A 18 15.01 -24.66 -7.73
C PRO A 18 14.12 -23.46 -7.38
N GLY A 19 14.46 -22.72 -6.31
CA GLY A 19 13.75 -21.52 -5.93
C GLY A 19 13.89 -20.39 -6.97
N TYR A 20 15.11 -20.19 -7.49
CA TYR A 20 15.34 -19.23 -8.58
C TYR A 20 14.57 -19.59 -9.85
N ILE A 21 14.52 -20.86 -10.23
CA ILE A 21 13.75 -21.32 -11.41
C ILE A 21 12.26 -20.98 -11.24
N ILE A 22 11.68 -21.26 -10.06
CA ILE A 22 10.26 -20.98 -9.79
C ILE A 22 10.00 -19.46 -9.84
N ILE A 23 10.86 -18.66 -9.21
CA ILE A 23 10.72 -17.19 -9.21
C ILE A 23 10.88 -16.65 -10.64
N CYS A 24 11.89 -17.08 -11.38
CA CYS A 24 12.10 -16.66 -12.77
C CYS A 24 10.92 -17.03 -13.67
N ALA A 25 10.39 -18.25 -13.53
CA ALA A 25 9.20 -18.68 -14.28
C ALA A 25 7.97 -17.81 -13.94
N TRP A 26 7.76 -17.50 -12.66
CA TRP A 26 6.67 -16.61 -12.23
C TRP A 26 6.84 -15.20 -12.78
N VAL A 27 8.04 -14.63 -12.68
CA VAL A 27 8.34 -13.29 -13.22
C VAL A 27 8.15 -13.27 -14.74
N ALA A 28 8.65 -14.29 -15.45
CA ALA A 28 8.49 -14.38 -16.89
C ALA A 28 7.02 -14.48 -17.31
N LEU A 29 6.21 -15.28 -16.59
CA LEU A 29 4.76 -15.37 -16.82
C LEU A 29 4.08 -14.01 -16.60
N THR A 30 4.39 -13.35 -15.48
CA THR A 30 3.82 -12.04 -15.15
C THR A 30 4.21 -11.00 -16.21
N ALA A 31 5.49 -10.98 -16.61
CA ALA A 31 5.97 -10.07 -17.66
C ALA A 31 5.29 -10.33 -19.00
N ALA A 32 5.08 -11.61 -19.38
CA ALA A 32 4.37 -11.97 -20.61
C ALA A 32 2.90 -11.48 -20.58
N ILE A 33 2.21 -11.63 -19.45
CA ILE A 33 0.82 -11.12 -19.29
C ILE A 33 0.79 -9.61 -19.41
N LEU A 34 1.69 -8.90 -18.73
CA LEU A 34 1.76 -7.43 -18.81
C LEU A 34 2.07 -6.96 -20.22
N PHE A 35 3.03 -7.60 -20.90
CA PHE A 35 3.35 -7.31 -22.28
C PHE A 35 2.14 -7.54 -23.20
N TRP A 36 1.41 -8.65 -23.02
CA TRP A 36 0.20 -8.93 -23.78
C TRP A 36 -0.88 -7.86 -23.57
N ILE A 37 -1.09 -7.40 -22.33
CA ILE A 37 -2.05 -6.31 -22.02
C ILE A 37 -1.65 -5.03 -22.75
N VAL A 38 -0.36 -4.68 -22.79
CA VAL A 38 0.13 -3.49 -23.52
C VAL A 38 -0.12 -3.66 -25.01
N CYS A 39 0.17 -4.83 -25.59
CA CYS A 39 -0.13 -5.09 -27.00
C CYS A 39 -1.64 -5.00 -27.27
N ALA A 40 -2.47 -5.60 -26.43
CA ALA A 40 -3.93 -5.54 -26.55
C ALA A 40 -4.47 -4.10 -26.47
N SER A 41 -3.92 -3.26 -25.60
CA SER A 41 -4.34 -1.87 -25.48
C SER A 41 -4.07 -1.03 -26.74
N LEU A 42 -3.09 -1.43 -27.54
CA LEU A 42 -2.69 -0.77 -28.79
C LEU A 42 -3.31 -1.44 -30.03
N SER A 43 -4.09 -2.51 -29.87
CA SER A 43 -4.75 -3.23 -30.96
C SER A 43 -6.15 -2.72 -31.23
N SER A 44 -6.69 -3.02 -32.43
CA SER A 44 -8.08 -2.77 -32.74
C SER A 44 -9.00 -3.82 -32.11
N THR A 45 -10.27 -3.47 -31.89
CA THR A 45 -11.29 -4.41 -31.36
C THR A 45 -11.37 -5.68 -32.19
N LYS A 46 -11.22 -5.60 -33.51
CA LYS A 46 -11.23 -6.74 -34.41
C LYS A 46 -10.06 -7.67 -34.18
N GLU A 47 -8.86 -7.13 -34.01
CA GLU A 47 -7.63 -7.91 -33.73
C GLU A 47 -7.73 -8.62 -32.37
N ILE A 48 -8.28 -7.97 -31.35
CA ILE A 48 -8.52 -8.56 -30.02
C ILE A 48 -9.51 -9.73 -30.13
N LEU A 49 -10.66 -9.52 -30.80
CA LEU A 49 -11.71 -10.56 -30.93
C LEU A 49 -11.28 -11.75 -31.80
N THR A 50 -10.35 -11.54 -32.74
CA THR A 50 -9.82 -12.60 -33.60
C THR A 50 -8.57 -13.28 -33.02
N GLY A 51 -8.12 -12.88 -31.80
CA GLY A 51 -6.93 -13.42 -31.16
C GLY A 51 -5.60 -12.98 -31.77
N ARG A 52 -5.59 -11.95 -32.62
CA ARG A 52 -4.41 -11.41 -33.31
C ARG A 52 -3.84 -10.17 -32.64
N VAL A 53 -3.74 -10.16 -31.33
CA VAL A 53 -3.33 -9.00 -30.53
C VAL A 53 -1.94 -8.46 -30.87
N MET A 54 -1.05 -9.28 -31.45
CA MET A 54 0.31 -8.87 -31.84
C MET A 54 0.45 -8.59 -33.34
N ASP A 55 -0.64 -8.64 -34.08
CA ASP A 55 -0.66 -8.35 -35.52
C ASP A 55 -0.98 -6.86 -35.73
N PHE A 56 0.06 -6.03 -35.64
CA PHE A 56 -0.06 -4.57 -35.79
C PHE A 56 -0.17 -4.14 -37.28
N SER A 57 -0.74 -4.99 -38.16
CA SER A 57 -0.89 -4.71 -39.59
C SER A 57 -1.68 -3.42 -39.89
N ASN A 58 -2.58 -3.02 -38.98
CA ASN A 58 -3.35 -1.78 -39.06
C ASN A 58 -2.74 -0.61 -38.26
N GLY A 59 -1.47 -0.74 -37.83
CA GLY A 59 -0.77 0.24 -36.98
C GLY A 59 -1.23 0.23 -35.53
N LEU A 60 -0.45 0.90 -34.69
CA LEU A 60 -0.73 1.03 -33.25
C LEU A 60 -1.90 1.99 -33.01
N LYS A 61 -2.90 1.57 -32.25
CA LYS A 61 -4.13 2.35 -31.97
C LYS A 61 -3.98 3.22 -30.72
N TRP A 62 -3.19 4.29 -30.84
CA TRP A 62 -3.06 5.27 -29.74
C TRP A 62 -4.37 5.97 -29.39
N ASP A 63 -5.30 6.05 -30.34
CA ASP A 63 -6.63 6.64 -30.15
C ASP A 63 -7.45 5.90 -29.07
N ASN A 64 -7.12 4.63 -28.77
CA ASN A 64 -7.76 3.90 -27.69
C ASN A 64 -7.55 4.60 -26.34
N TYR A 65 -6.37 5.14 -26.10
CA TYR A 65 -6.06 5.89 -24.87
C TYR A 65 -6.78 7.22 -24.81
N VAL A 66 -6.83 7.95 -25.93
CA VAL A 66 -7.56 9.23 -26.05
C VAL A 66 -9.06 8.99 -25.81
N THR A 67 -9.61 7.96 -26.45
CA THR A 67 -11.02 7.58 -26.29
C THR A 67 -11.32 7.17 -24.86
N ALA A 68 -10.50 6.31 -24.23
CA ALA A 68 -10.68 5.91 -22.84
C ALA A 68 -10.64 7.14 -21.90
N TRP A 69 -9.68 8.03 -22.12
CA TRP A 69 -9.52 9.23 -21.28
C TRP A 69 -10.72 10.16 -21.34
N ASN A 70 -11.23 10.42 -22.53
CA ASN A 70 -12.28 11.42 -22.76
C ASN A 70 -13.70 10.83 -22.69
N THR A 71 -13.93 9.69 -23.35
CA THR A 71 -15.29 9.14 -23.51
C THR A 71 -15.72 8.29 -22.31
N GLN A 72 -14.79 7.59 -21.66
CA GLN A 72 -15.07 6.74 -20.50
C GLN A 72 -14.89 7.47 -19.17
N ASN A 73 -14.67 8.78 -19.18
CA ASN A 73 -14.43 9.59 -17.98
C ASN A 73 -13.27 9.08 -17.09
N VAL A 74 -12.27 8.43 -17.70
CA VAL A 74 -11.12 7.90 -16.95
C VAL A 74 -10.40 8.99 -16.19
N SER A 75 -10.27 10.18 -16.77
CA SER A 75 -9.70 11.37 -16.11
C SER A 75 -10.41 11.66 -14.78
N LEU A 76 -11.75 11.70 -14.79
CA LEU A 76 -12.55 11.99 -13.59
C LEU A 76 -12.32 10.91 -12.51
N TYR A 77 -12.36 9.64 -12.90
CA TYR A 77 -12.14 8.52 -11.95
C TYR A 77 -10.71 8.50 -11.42
N PHE A 78 -9.73 8.80 -12.27
CA PHE A 78 -8.33 8.88 -11.85
C PHE A 78 -8.12 9.98 -10.81
N PHE A 79 -8.61 11.20 -11.05
CA PHE A 79 -8.49 12.29 -10.09
C PHE A 79 -9.27 12.03 -8.80
N ASN A 80 -10.47 11.45 -8.88
CA ASN A 80 -11.20 11.04 -7.68
C ASN A 80 -10.40 10.02 -6.85
N SER A 81 -9.84 9.00 -7.50
CA SER A 81 -9.02 7.99 -6.81
C SER A 81 -7.77 8.60 -6.16
N LEU A 82 -7.11 9.53 -6.86
CA LEU A 82 -5.94 10.25 -6.34
C LEU A 82 -6.31 11.07 -5.09
N VAL A 83 -7.41 11.82 -5.15
CA VAL A 83 -7.89 12.61 -4.00
C VAL A 83 -8.22 11.70 -2.82
N TYR A 84 -8.96 10.59 -3.05
CA TYR A 84 -9.29 9.64 -1.97
C TYR A 84 -8.06 8.99 -1.38
N ALA A 85 -7.08 8.63 -2.21
CA ALA A 85 -5.83 8.04 -1.74
C ALA A 85 -5.04 9.02 -0.86
N ILE A 86 -4.86 10.26 -1.32
CA ILE A 86 -4.12 11.30 -0.58
C ILE A 86 -4.82 11.62 0.74
N VAL A 87 -6.13 11.91 0.71
CA VAL A 87 -6.88 12.30 1.92
C VAL A 87 -6.91 11.16 2.93
N SER A 88 -7.11 9.92 2.46
CA SER A 88 -7.11 8.75 3.35
C SER A 88 -5.72 8.48 3.92
N CYS A 89 -4.67 8.60 3.12
CA CYS A 89 -3.28 8.40 3.58
C CYS A 89 -2.91 9.42 4.66
N VAL A 90 -3.19 10.70 4.40
CA VAL A 90 -2.96 11.76 5.39
C VAL A 90 -3.77 11.50 6.66
N GLY A 91 -5.05 11.16 6.54
CA GLY A 91 -5.91 10.84 7.69
C GLY A 91 -5.41 9.66 8.51
N VAL A 92 -4.97 8.58 7.85
CA VAL A 92 -4.35 7.43 8.52
C VAL A 92 -3.09 7.83 9.28
N LEU A 93 -2.19 8.60 8.65
CA LEU A 93 -0.93 9.03 9.27
C LEU A 93 -1.17 9.97 10.45
N LEU A 94 -2.10 10.92 10.34
CA LEU A 94 -2.43 11.85 11.41
C LEU A 94 -2.97 11.15 12.68
N ILE A 95 -3.62 10.00 12.53
CA ILE A 95 -4.13 9.22 13.66
C ILE A 95 -3.07 8.22 14.13
N SER A 96 -2.45 7.48 13.19
CA SER A 96 -1.59 6.35 13.52
C SER A 96 -0.22 6.76 14.01
N ALA A 97 0.39 7.83 13.47
CA ALA A 97 1.75 8.20 13.84
C ALA A 97 1.84 8.73 15.29
N PRO A 98 1.00 9.66 15.75
CA PRO A 98 1.01 10.07 17.16
C PRO A 98 0.65 8.92 18.10
N GLY A 99 -0.35 8.10 17.73
CA GLY A 99 -0.76 6.93 18.52
C GLY A 99 0.36 5.91 18.68
N ALA A 100 1.04 5.58 17.59
CA ALA A 100 2.18 4.65 17.59
C ALA A 100 3.35 5.21 18.38
N TYR A 101 3.67 6.50 18.25
CA TYR A 101 4.72 7.16 18.99
C TYR A 101 4.46 7.09 20.51
N VAL A 102 3.26 7.47 20.95
CA VAL A 102 2.86 7.40 22.37
C VAL A 102 2.96 5.96 22.89
N LEU A 103 2.44 4.98 22.16
CA LEU A 103 2.49 3.57 22.53
C LEU A 103 3.92 2.99 22.58
N SER A 104 4.86 3.55 21.81
CA SER A 104 6.26 3.12 21.79
C SER A 104 7.10 3.73 22.91
N ARG A 105 6.83 5.01 23.27
CA ARG A 105 7.66 5.80 24.20
C ARG A 105 7.18 5.79 25.64
N TRP A 106 5.87 5.74 25.87
CA TRP A 106 5.31 5.82 27.22
C TRP A 106 4.66 4.51 27.67
N LYS A 107 4.92 4.16 28.92
CA LYS A 107 4.24 3.07 29.61
C LYS A 107 3.10 3.67 30.44
N PHE A 108 1.86 3.41 30.05
CA PHE A 108 0.67 3.86 30.75
C PHE A 108 -0.34 2.73 30.90
N VAL A 109 -1.26 2.90 31.88
CA VAL A 109 -2.32 1.92 32.13
C VAL A 109 -3.23 1.81 30.89
N GLY A 110 -3.39 0.58 30.38
CA GLY A 110 -4.18 0.34 29.15
C GLY A 110 -3.38 0.29 27.84
N GLY A 111 -2.13 0.77 27.78
CA GLY A 111 -1.33 0.75 26.56
C GLY A 111 -1.17 -0.66 25.96
N LYS A 112 -1.00 -1.68 26.83
CA LYS A 112 -0.95 -3.08 26.39
C LYS A 112 -2.28 -3.56 25.80
N ALA A 113 -3.41 -3.16 26.39
CA ALA A 113 -4.75 -3.51 25.90
C ALA A 113 -5.04 -2.88 24.54
N ILE A 114 -4.65 -1.62 24.35
CA ILE A 114 -4.77 -0.91 23.06
C ILE A 114 -3.96 -1.63 21.97
N ARG A 115 -2.70 -1.99 22.26
CA ARG A 115 -1.84 -2.73 21.33
C ARG A 115 -2.47 -4.07 20.93
N ILE A 116 -2.95 -4.85 21.92
CA ILE A 116 -3.63 -6.11 21.68
C ILE A 116 -4.91 -5.90 20.85
N GLY A 117 -5.67 -4.86 21.14
CA GLY A 117 -6.87 -4.49 20.39
C GLY A 117 -6.58 -4.22 18.91
N PHE A 118 -5.51 -3.51 18.58
CA PHE A 118 -5.09 -3.30 17.19
C PHE A 118 -4.65 -4.60 16.51
N VAL A 119 -3.90 -5.48 17.20
CA VAL A 119 -3.50 -6.79 16.66
C VAL A 119 -4.72 -7.67 16.38
N ILE A 120 -5.71 -7.68 17.28
CA ILE A 120 -6.97 -8.41 17.07
C ILE A 120 -7.71 -7.82 15.86
N ALA A 121 -7.81 -6.49 15.77
CA ALA A 121 -8.47 -5.83 14.65
C ALA A 121 -7.84 -6.17 13.29
N MET A 122 -6.51 -6.31 13.24
CA MET A 122 -5.79 -6.75 12.03
C MET A 122 -6.04 -8.22 11.67
N SER A 123 -6.36 -9.05 12.65
CA SER A 123 -6.60 -10.49 12.43
C SER A 123 -7.98 -10.78 11.81
N VAL A 124 -8.90 -9.82 11.87
CA VAL A 124 -10.23 -9.99 11.28
C VAL A 124 -10.19 -9.67 9.78
N PRO A 125 -10.65 -10.57 8.90
CA PRO A 125 -10.68 -10.30 7.47
C PRO A 125 -11.48 -9.04 7.14
N THR A 126 -10.89 -8.13 6.35
CA THR A 126 -11.49 -6.83 6.00
C THR A 126 -12.90 -6.97 5.42
N ILE A 127 -13.16 -8.03 4.64
CA ILE A 127 -14.47 -8.28 4.04
C ILE A 127 -15.58 -8.49 5.07
N MET A 128 -15.25 -9.04 6.25
CA MET A 128 -16.20 -9.27 7.33
C MET A 128 -16.53 -7.99 8.11
N ILE A 129 -15.61 -7.03 8.14
CA ILE A 129 -15.76 -5.78 8.91
C ILE A 129 -16.39 -4.68 8.07
N ILE A 130 -16.20 -4.69 6.74
CA ILE A 130 -16.60 -3.57 5.89
C ILE A 130 -18.11 -3.29 5.95
N MET A 131 -18.95 -4.32 5.99
CA MET A 131 -20.41 -4.15 6.05
C MET A 131 -20.90 -3.58 7.38
N PRO A 132 -20.48 -4.08 8.55
CA PRO A 132 -20.80 -3.45 9.83
C PRO A 132 -20.30 -2.00 9.93
N LEU A 133 -19.08 -1.70 9.48
CA LEU A 133 -18.56 -0.34 9.49
C LEU A 133 -19.33 0.60 8.57
N TYR A 134 -19.68 0.12 7.38
CA TYR A 134 -20.54 0.85 6.46
C TYR A 134 -21.89 1.19 7.12
N SER A 135 -22.54 0.19 7.74
CA SER A 135 -23.83 0.36 8.41
C SER A 135 -23.75 1.40 9.54
N LEU A 136 -22.72 1.32 10.39
CA LEU A 136 -22.50 2.28 11.47
C LEU A 136 -22.27 3.70 10.93
N ALA A 137 -21.43 3.86 9.91
CA ALA A 137 -21.13 5.15 9.34
C ALA A 137 -22.38 5.80 8.71
N VAL A 138 -23.23 5.01 8.05
CA VAL A 138 -24.52 5.49 7.50
C VAL A 138 -25.48 5.90 8.62
N GLN A 139 -25.56 5.14 9.72
CA GLN A 139 -26.35 5.50 10.90
C GLN A 139 -25.89 6.82 11.53
N TRP A 140 -24.61 7.12 11.49
CA TRP A 140 -24.04 8.41 11.94
C TRP A 140 -24.22 9.54 10.92
N GLY A 141 -24.93 9.30 9.85
CA GLY A 141 -25.20 10.30 8.81
C GLY A 141 -24.05 10.53 7.83
N ILE A 142 -22.98 9.73 7.88
CA ILE A 142 -21.85 9.83 6.96
C ILE A 142 -22.23 9.15 5.64
N LYS A 143 -22.24 9.91 4.54
CA LYS A 143 -22.71 9.43 3.22
C LYS A 143 -21.75 9.82 2.10
N GLY A 144 -21.93 9.20 0.94
CA GLY A 144 -21.24 9.56 -0.29
C GLY A 144 -19.71 9.39 -0.21
N ARG A 145 -18.99 10.38 -0.75
CA ARG A 145 -17.53 10.36 -0.85
C ARG A 145 -16.83 10.39 0.51
N VAL A 146 -17.40 11.08 1.47
CA VAL A 146 -16.87 11.16 2.85
C VAL A 146 -16.91 9.79 3.51
N LEU A 147 -17.99 9.02 3.32
CA LEU A 147 -18.11 7.66 3.84
C LEU A 147 -16.96 6.77 3.34
N LEU A 148 -16.63 6.85 2.06
CA LEU A 148 -15.58 6.05 1.46
C LEU A 148 -14.21 6.36 2.08
N VAL A 149 -13.89 7.65 2.25
CA VAL A 149 -12.64 8.10 2.90
C VAL A 149 -12.57 7.64 4.36
N VAL A 150 -13.66 7.79 5.11
CA VAL A 150 -13.74 7.35 6.51
C VAL A 150 -13.51 5.84 6.64
N LEU A 151 -14.14 5.05 5.78
CA LEU A 151 -13.93 3.59 5.76
C LEU A 151 -12.47 3.23 5.44
N TYR A 152 -11.85 3.89 4.48
CA TYR A 152 -10.45 3.66 4.14
C TYR A 152 -9.54 3.97 5.35
N ILE A 153 -9.79 5.07 6.06
CA ILE A 153 -9.02 5.42 7.26
C ILE A 153 -9.22 4.37 8.35
N MET A 154 -10.47 4.06 8.72
CA MET A 154 -10.79 3.12 9.79
C MET A 154 -10.16 1.74 9.60
N LEU A 155 -10.20 1.22 8.37
CA LEU A 155 -9.65 -0.09 8.04
C LEU A 155 -8.11 -0.13 8.07
N ARG A 156 -7.44 0.98 7.86
CA ARG A 156 -5.97 1.03 7.77
C ARG A 156 -5.28 1.47 9.05
N VAL A 157 -5.96 2.19 9.93
CA VAL A 157 -5.38 2.68 11.20
C VAL A 157 -4.76 1.56 12.04
N PRO A 158 -5.40 0.39 12.30
CA PRO A 158 -4.81 -0.64 13.14
C PRO A 158 -3.47 -1.15 12.62
N TYR A 159 -3.41 -1.49 11.33
CA TYR A 159 -2.20 -1.97 10.67
C TYR A 159 -1.08 -0.92 10.72
N THR A 160 -1.40 0.31 10.30
CA THR A 160 -0.41 1.39 10.22
C THR A 160 0.12 1.74 11.61
N THR A 161 -0.74 1.73 12.64
CA THR A 161 -0.32 1.99 14.02
C THR A 161 0.66 0.95 14.52
N ILE A 162 0.40 -0.34 14.33
CA ILE A 162 1.31 -1.42 14.75
C ILE A 162 2.63 -1.35 13.98
N TYR A 163 2.57 -1.15 12.66
CA TYR A 163 3.76 -1.03 11.83
C TYR A 163 4.66 0.15 12.26
N LEU A 164 4.08 1.33 12.47
CA LEU A 164 4.81 2.50 12.95
C LEU A 164 5.30 2.34 14.39
N LEU A 165 4.55 1.64 15.23
CA LEU A 165 4.96 1.34 16.61
C LEU A 165 6.24 0.52 16.64
N ASP A 166 6.36 -0.51 15.81
CA ASP A 166 7.56 -1.33 15.71
C ASP A 166 8.74 -0.51 15.18
N PHE A 167 8.49 0.35 14.20
CA PHE A 167 9.49 1.29 13.69
C PHE A 167 9.97 2.25 14.79
N PHE A 168 9.08 2.96 15.48
CA PHE A 168 9.46 3.86 16.57
C PHE A 168 10.16 3.13 17.73
N SER A 169 9.76 1.89 18.02
CA SER A 169 10.39 1.08 19.08
C SER A 169 11.83 0.70 18.71
N SER A 170 12.18 0.61 17.44
CA SER A 170 13.54 0.31 16.97
C SER A 170 14.48 1.52 17.02
N LEU A 171 13.95 2.75 17.09
CA LEU A 171 14.75 3.96 17.18
C LEU A 171 15.32 4.13 18.59
N SER A 172 16.62 4.40 18.69
CA SER A 172 17.27 4.67 19.98
C SER A 172 16.71 5.92 20.64
N ARG A 173 16.49 5.88 21.95
CA ARG A 173 16.10 7.04 22.76
C ARG A 173 17.17 8.13 22.82
N SER A 174 18.42 7.79 22.49
CA SER A 174 19.51 8.76 22.47
C SER A 174 19.27 9.94 21.51
N TYR A 175 18.46 9.75 20.48
CA TYR A 175 18.09 10.88 19.59
C TYR A 175 17.20 11.91 20.30
N GLU A 176 16.25 11.42 21.11
CA GLU A 176 15.38 12.30 21.91
C GLU A 176 16.17 13.00 23.03
N GLU A 177 17.06 12.25 23.70
CA GLU A 177 17.95 12.79 24.74
C GLU A 177 18.89 13.87 24.19
N ALA A 178 19.47 13.66 23.00
CA ALA A 178 20.31 14.67 22.35
C ALA A 178 19.50 15.94 22.01
N ALA A 179 18.30 15.80 21.48
CA ALA A 179 17.42 16.91 21.18
C ALA A 179 17.03 17.72 22.44
N TYR A 180 16.83 17.04 23.59
CA TYR A 180 16.58 17.72 24.87
C TYR A 180 17.82 18.50 25.36
N ILE A 181 19.03 17.95 25.19
CA ILE A 181 20.28 18.63 25.54
C ILE A 181 20.45 19.89 24.67
N ASP A 182 20.06 19.81 23.40
CA ASP A 182 20.08 20.94 22.46
C ASP A 182 18.94 21.96 22.70
N GLY A 183 18.14 21.78 23.77
CA GLY A 183 17.08 22.71 24.17
C GLY A 183 15.78 22.60 23.36
N CYS A 184 15.55 21.51 22.64
CA CYS A 184 14.29 21.28 21.95
C CYS A 184 13.14 21.03 22.93
N SER A 185 11.98 21.63 22.62
CA SER A 185 10.75 21.32 23.37
C SER A 185 10.22 19.93 22.96
N HIS A 186 9.40 19.33 23.82
CA HIS A 186 8.78 18.02 23.60
C HIS A 186 8.03 17.86 22.26
N SER A 187 7.53 18.96 21.70
CA SER A 187 6.86 18.98 20.40
C SER A 187 7.83 19.13 19.20
N ARG A 188 9.11 19.38 19.46
CA ARG A 188 10.14 19.52 18.43
C ARG A 188 11.13 18.36 18.43
N THR A 189 11.11 17.52 19.44
CA THR A 189 11.85 16.28 19.57
C THR A 189 11.16 15.15 18.82
#